data_9b3fcad214e9b27c40b28ce8d325ff65
#
_entry.id   9b3fcad214e9b27c40b28ce8d325ff65
#
_cell.length_a   1.000
_cell.length_b   1.000
_cell.length_c   1.000
_cell.angle_alpha   90.00
_cell.angle_beta   90.00
_cell.angle_gamma   90.00
#
_symmetry.space_group_name_H-M   'P 1'
#
loop_
_entity.id
_entity.type
_entity.pdbx_description
1 polymer ?
#
loop_
_entity_poly.entity_id
_entity_poly.type
_entity_poly.pdbx_seq_one_letter_code
_entity_poly.pdbx_strand_id
1 'polypeptide(L)'
;MRSTPVAAAVLAALLSPLAGCAQAGGTGTTATGAPTDGPISATTTTPTTEPATAGGTEPAGRAGVDVVLTRSGGFAGLDDTVTVTPDGRWTKVDRAGATRTGQLAPGDLDRLRQLTADRRLLAEATATATASTCSDAFTYQLTVGAVTTSYVDCPTEHAPPAATAAVVELLTQVTD
;
A
#
# COMPACT_ATOMS: atom_id res chain seq x y z
N MET A 1 7.37 -52.62 -1.65
CA MET A 1 6.61 -52.57 -2.89
C MET A 1 5.10 -52.41 -2.51
N ARG A 2 4.59 -51.19 -2.50
CA ARG A 2 3.16 -50.90 -2.38
C ARG A 2 2.84 -49.78 -3.33
N SER A 3 2.15 -50.12 -4.41
CA SER A 3 1.65 -49.21 -5.44
C SER A 3 0.36 -48.54 -4.91
N THR A 4 0.27 -47.23 -5.01
CA THR A 4 -0.95 -46.45 -4.77
C THR A 4 -1.48 -45.89 -6.09
N PRO A 5 -2.81 -45.94 -6.34
CA PRO A 5 -3.38 -45.55 -7.62
C PRO A 5 -3.58 -44.03 -7.74
N VAL A 6 -3.37 -43.58 -8.99
CA VAL A 6 -3.66 -42.24 -9.49
C VAL A 6 -5.18 -42.06 -9.58
N ALA A 7 -5.69 -41.01 -8.90
CA ALA A 7 -7.07 -40.55 -9.09
C ALA A 7 -7.06 -39.35 -10.03
N ALA A 8 -7.60 -39.52 -11.21
CA ALA A 8 -7.88 -38.48 -12.17
C ALA A 8 -9.13 -37.71 -11.73
N ALA A 9 -9.04 -36.39 -11.57
CA ALA A 9 -10.17 -35.53 -11.31
C ALA A 9 -10.38 -34.58 -12.50
N VAL A 10 -11.66 -34.59 -12.91
CA VAL A 10 -12.29 -34.08 -14.11
C VAL A 10 -12.32 -32.54 -14.09
N LEU A 11 -11.94 -31.93 -15.25
CA LEU A 11 -12.19 -30.52 -15.59
C LEU A 11 -13.70 -30.27 -15.74
N ALA A 12 -14.23 -29.28 -15.03
CA ALA A 12 -15.50 -28.65 -15.33
C ALA A 12 -15.25 -27.22 -15.80
N ALA A 13 -15.39 -27.01 -17.10
CA ALA A 13 -15.39 -25.69 -17.72
C ALA A 13 -16.76 -25.03 -17.52
N LEU A 14 -16.81 -23.89 -16.86
CA LEU A 14 -18.00 -23.04 -16.80
C LEU A 14 -17.73 -21.80 -17.68
N LEU A 15 -18.35 -21.82 -18.87
CA LEU A 15 -18.53 -20.64 -19.73
C LEU A 15 -19.66 -19.78 -19.15
N SER A 16 -19.39 -18.55 -18.81
CA SER A 16 -20.40 -17.53 -18.52
C SER A 16 -20.44 -16.49 -19.66
N PRO A 17 -21.64 -16.15 -20.18
CA PRO A 17 -21.77 -15.19 -21.27
C PRO A 17 -21.76 -13.76 -20.76
N LEU A 18 -21.07 -12.89 -21.52
CA LEU A 18 -21.14 -11.43 -21.43
C LEU A 18 -22.52 -10.94 -21.86
N ALA A 19 -23.21 -10.23 -21.00
CA ALA A 19 -24.35 -9.38 -21.38
C ALA A 19 -23.88 -7.93 -21.35
N GLY A 20 -23.76 -7.33 -22.53
CA GLY A 20 -23.51 -5.91 -22.74
C GLY A 20 -24.78 -5.09 -22.45
N CYS A 21 -24.59 -3.92 -21.82
CA CYS A 21 -25.55 -2.83 -21.86
C CYS A 21 -24.83 -1.58 -22.37
N ALA A 22 -25.14 -1.28 -23.63
CA ALA A 22 -24.90 0.03 -24.22
C ALA A 22 -26.01 0.99 -23.73
N GLN A 23 -25.64 2.15 -23.20
CA GLN A 23 -26.60 3.25 -23.07
C GLN A 23 -26.06 4.48 -23.81
N ALA A 24 -26.87 4.83 -24.78
CA ALA A 24 -26.73 5.98 -25.66
C ALA A 24 -27.32 7.25 -25.04
N GLY A 25 -26.69 8.39 -25.36
CA GLY A 25 -27.38 9.61 -25.75
C GLY A 25 -28.05 10.43 -24.65
N GLY A 26 -27.49 11.60 -24.40
CA GLY A 26 -28.13 12.75 -23.80
C GLY A 26 -27.59 14.04 -24.42
N THR A 27 -28.15 14.47 -25.53
CA THR A 27 -28.04 15.83 -26.09
C THR A 27 -28.92 16.78 -25.29
N GLY A 28 -28.39 17.90 -24.84
CA GLY A 28 -29.14 18.96 -24.15
C GLY A 28 -28.35 20.26 -24.16
N THR A 29 -28.55 21.02 -25.16
CA THR A 29 -29.17 22.35 -25.29
C THR A 29 -28.34 23.52 -24.77
N THR A 30 -27.87 24.26 -25.72
CA THR A 30 -27.38 25.65 -25.73
C THR A 30 -28.41 26.62 -25.10
N ALA A 31 -28.02 27.44 -24.16
CA ALA A 31 -28.72 28.65 -23.80
C ALA A 31 -27.75 29.84 -23.87
N THR A 32 -27.93 30.61 -24.92
CA THR A 32 -27.39 31.96 -25.14
C THR A 32 -28.13 32.94 -24.21
N GLY A 33 -27.38 33.67 -23.39
CA GLY A 33 -27.89 34.81 -22.61
C GLY A 33 -26.88 35.94 -22.65
N ALA A 34 -27.21 37.00 -23.31
CA ALA A 34 -26.43 38.22 -23.55
C ALA A 34 -26.36 39.14 -22.31
N PRO A 35 -25.46 40.12 -22.28
CA PRO A 35 -25.03 40.86 -21.11
C PRO A 35 -25.96 42.04 -20.77
N THR A 36 -26.06 42.35 -19.49
CA THR A 36 -26.61 43.61 -19.03
C THR A 36 -25.58 44.33 -18.16
N ASP A 37 -25.08 45.45 -18.66
CA ASP A 37 -24.29 46.44 -17.97
C ASP A 37 -25.04 47.02 -16.77
N GLY A 38 -24.34 47.15 -15.64
CA GLY A 38 -24.77 47.95 -14.53
C GLY A 38 -23.57 48.32 -13.65
N PRO A 39 -23.24 49.62 -13.49
CA PRO A 39 -22.14 50.05 -12.66
C PRO A 39 -22.62 50.24 -11.22
N ILE A 40 -22.03 49.55 -10.26
CA ILE A 40 -22.22 49.87 -8.85
C ILE A 40 -20.89 49.77 -8.09
N SER A 41 -20.50 50.94 -7.66
CA SER A 41 -19.79 51.34 -6.45
C SER A 41 -18.90 50.32 -5.72
N ALA A 42 -17.64 50.62 -5.77
CA ALA A 42 -16.63 50.09 -4.87
C ALA A 42 -16.97 50.40 -3.40
N THR A 43 -17.19 49.35 -2.62
CA THR A 43 -17.07 49.43 -1.16
C THR A 43 -15.88 48.58 -0.79
N THR A 44 -14.79 49.26 -0.49
CA THR A 44 -13.56 48.68 0.05
C THR A 44 -13.82 48.21 1.46
N THR A 45 -14.06 46.94 1.63
CA THR A 45 -14.05 46.32 2.95
C THR A 45 -12.73 45.62 3.11
N THR A 46 -11.86 46.18 3.90
CA THR A 46 -10.59 45.59 4.33
C THR A 46 -10.91 44.33 5.15
N PRO A 47 -10.46 43.12 4.75
CA PRO A 47 -10.54 41.97 5.63
C PRO A 47 -9.44 42.10 6.67
N THR A 48 -9.82 42.38 7.92
CA THR A 48 -8.98 42.15 9.08
C THR A 48 -8.65 40.67 9.15
N THR A 49 -7.42 40.32 8.82
CA THR A 49 -6.88 38.98 9.02
C THR A 49 -6.66 38.80 10.52
N GLU A 50 -7.62 38.19 11.17
CA GLU A 50 -7.47 37.63 12.51
C GLU A 50 -6.62 36.37 12.37
N PRO A 51 -5.47 36.22 13.06
CA PRO A 51 -4.71 34.99 13.08
C PRO A 51 -5.53 33.96 13.88
N ALA A 52 -6.19 33.04 13.17
CA ALA A 52 -6.76 31.86 13.78
C ALA A 52 -5.60 31.01 14.34
N THR A 53 -5.36 31.17 15.63
CA THR A 53 -4.54 30.27 16.43
C THR A 53 -5.33 28.95 16.56
N ALA A 54 -5.22 28.12 15.57
CA ALA A 54 -5.61 26.72 15.68
C ALA A 54 -4.55 25.98 16.52
N GLY A 55 -4.57 26.26 17.82
CA GLY A 55 -3.90 25.43 18.82
C GLY A 55 -4.63 24.11 18.99
N GLY A 56 -4.62 23.26 18.00
CA GLY A 56 -4.89 21.86 18.15
C GLY A 56 -3.70 21.24 18.87
N THR A 57 -3.74 21.18 20.20
CA THR A 57 -2.87 20.28 20.96
C THR A 57 -3.31 18.86 20.63
N GLU A 58 -2.74 18.33 19.55
CA GLU A 58 -2.77 16.91 19.29
C GLU A 58 -2.06 16.24 20.49
N PRO A 59 -2.70 15.26 21.17
CA PRO A 59 -2.03 14.57 22.26
C PRO A 59 -0.75 13.98 21.66
N ALA A 60 0.39 14.30 22.26
CA ALA A 60 1.69 13.72 21.95
C ALA A 60 1.67 12.21 22.29
N GLY A 61 0.81 11.47 21.60
CA GLY A 61 0.81 10.03 21.55
C GLY A 61 1.97 9.62 20.67
N ARG A 62 2.96 8.98 21.27
CA ARG A 62 4.12 8.31 20.69
C ARG A 62 4.18 8.49 19.17
N ALA A 63 5.08 9.37 18.72
CA ALA A 63 5.35 9.57 17.31
C ALA A 63 5.80 8.22 16.70
N GLY A 64 4.83 7.43 16.27
CA GLY A 64 5.07 6.25 15.47
C GLY A 64 5.53 6.70 14.09
N VAL A 65 6.31 5.88 13.44
CA VAL A 65 6.71 6.09 12.05
C VAL A 65 5.83 5.28 11.12
N ASP A 66 5.59 5.79 9.92
CA ASP A 66 4.94 5.00 8.88
C ASP A 66 5.83 3.84 8.47
N VAL A 67 5.20 2.72 8.15
CA VAL A 67 5.86 1.53 7.63
C VAL A 67 5.35 1.30 6.22
N VAL A 68 6.26 1.24 5.26
CA VAL A 68 5.92 0.97 3.85
C VAL A 68 6.64 -0.30 3.41
N LEU A 69 5.88 -1.26 2.90
CA LEU A 69 6.38 -2.49 2.31
C LEU A 69 6.01 -2.52 0.83
N THR A 70 7.00 -2.63 -0.04
CA THR A 70 6.79 -2.93 -1.46
C THR A 70 7.22 -4.37 -1.73
N ARG A 71 6.38 -5.14 -2.43
CA ARG A 71 6.66 -6.48 -2.92
C ARG A 71 6.53 -6.49 -4.43
N SER A 72 7.59 -6.80 -5.13
CA SER A 72 7.60 -6.87 -6.60
C SER A 72 8.21 -8.16 -7.11
N GLY A 73 7.92 -8.52 -8.37
CA GLY A 73 8.47 -9.71 -9.04
C GLY A 73 7.55 -10.92 -8.95
N GLY A 74 8.17 -12.11 -8.88
CA GLY A 74 7.47 -13.38 -9.03
C GLY A 74 7.03 -13.65 -10.47
N PHE A 75 6.66 -14.89 -10.77
CA PHE A 75 6.22 -15.30 -12.11
C PHE A 75 5.07 -14.45 -12.68
N ALA A 76 4.14 -14.02 -11.84
CA ALA A 76 3.01 -13.16 -12.23
C ALA A 76 3.35 -11.66 -12.33
N GLY A 77 4.57 -11.27 -11.98
CA GLY A 77 5.01 -9.88 -11.98
C GLY A 77 4.18 -9.02 -11.01
N LEU A 78 4.11 -9.44 -9.74
CA LEU A 78 3.44 -8.65 -8.70
C LEU A 78 4.13 -7.29 -8.52
N ASP A 79 3.33 -6.31 -8.10
CA ASP A 79 3.81 -5.00 -7.66
C ASP A 79 2.77 -4.46 -6.65
N ASP A 80 2.97 -4.84 -5.41
CA ASP A 80 2.08 -4.51 -4.30
C ASP A 80 2.80 -3.54 -3.35
N THR A 81 2.11 -2.49 -2.93
CA THR A 81 2.59 -1.60 -1.88
C THR A 81 1.62 -1.60 -0.71
N VAL A 82 2.13 -1.88 0.49
CA VAL A 82 1.41 -1.79 1.75
C VAL A 82 1.97 -0.63 2.56
N THR A 83 1.09 0.28 2.97
CA THR A 83 1.43 1.38 3.89
C THR A 83 0.67 1.19 5.19
N VAL A 84 1.38 1.25 6.32
CA VAL A 84 0.80 1.16 7.66
C VAL A 84 1.13 2.44 8.42
N THR A 85 0.10 3.13 8.89
CA THR A 85 0.22 4.33 9.70
C THR A 85 0.44 3.99 11.20
N PRO A 86 0.94 4.92 12.02
CA PRO A 86 1.25 4.65 13.42
C PRO A 86 0.09 4.19 14.28
N ASP A 87 -1.15 4.51 13.89
CA ASP A 87 -2.39 4.06 14.52
C ASP A 87 -2.81 2.65 14.07
N GLY A 88 -2.06 2.04 13.15
CA GLY A 88 -2.27 0.68 12.65
C GLY A 88 -3.26 0.57 11.49
N ARG A 89 -3.72 1.67 10.92
CA ARG A 89 -4.45 1.61 9.64
C ARG A 89 -3.50 1.20 8.54
N TRP A 90 -3.97 0.34 7.65
CA TRP A 90 -3.18 -0.04 6.50
C TRP A 90 -3.95 0.15 5.19
N THR A 91 -3.18 0.43 4.16
CA THR A 91 -3.64 0.51 2.77
C THR A 91 -2.72 -0.35 1.93
N LYS A 92 -3.30 -1.25 1.12
CA LYS A 92 -2.58 -2.05 0.12
C LYS A 92 -3.05 -1.63 -1.26
N VAL A 93 -2.10 -1.31 -2.13
CA VAL A 93 -2.32 -0.99 -3.54
C VAL A 93 -1.61 -2.04 -4.37
N ASP A 94 -2.32 -2.67 -5.30
CA ASP A 94 -1.75 -3.65 -6.21
C ASP A 94 -1.28 -3.02 -7.54
N ARG A 95 -0.65 -3.82 -8.38
CA ARG A 95 -0.16 -3.40 -9.70
C ARG A 95 -1.24 -2.80 -10.62
N ALA A 96 -2.50 -3.20 -10.46
CA ALA A 96 -3.61 -2.66 -11.23
C ALA A 96 -4.17 -1.35 -10.64
N GLY A 97 -3.64 -0.91 -9.50
CA GLY A 97 -4.12 0.25 -8.75
C GLY A 97 -5.35 -0.05 -7.89
N ALA A 98 -5.75 -1.33 -7.76
CA ALA A 98 -6.83 -1.66 -6.85
C ALA A 98 -6.36 -1.49 -5.39
N THR A 99 -7.20 -0.86 -4.59
CA THR A 99 -6.86 -0.47 -3.24
C THR A 99 -7.69 -1.26 -2.24
N ARG A 100 -7.03 -1.83 -1.23
CA ARG A 100 -7.65 -2.43 -0.03
C ARG A 100 -7.17 -1.69 1.20
N THR A 101 -8.02 -1.56 2.20
CA THR A 101 -7.70 -0.91 3.47
C THR A 101 -8.18 -1.76 4.63
N GLY A 102 -7.55 -1.59 5.78
CA GLY A 102 -7.96 -2.26 7.01
C GLY A 102 -7.30 -1.67 8.23
N GLN A 103 -7.44 -2.38 9.34
CA GLN A 103 -6.87 -2.02 10.62
C GLN A 103 -6.16 -3.24 11.20
N LEU A 104 -4.93 -3.07 11.66
CA LEU A 104 -4.22 -4.11 12.41
C LEU A 104 -4.93 -4.39 13.74
N ALA A 105 -5.00 -5.66 14.12
CA ALA A 105 -5.40 -5.99 15.48
C ALA A 105 -4.40 -5.40 16.50
N PRO A 106 -4.83 -5.08 17.72
CA PRO A 106 -3.94 -4.44 18.70
C PRO A 106 -2.64 -5.24 18.95
N GLY A 107 -2.73 -6.57 19.00
CA GLY A 107 -1.57 -7.45 19.17
C GLY A 107 -0.59 -7.39 18.00
N ASP A 108 -1.09 -7.31 16.75
CA ASP A 108 -0.27 -7.20 15.55
C ASP A 108 0.40 -5.83 15.47
N LEU A 109 -0.32 -4.77 15.86
CA LEU A 109 0.24 -3.43 15.93
C LEU A 109 1.37 -3.34 16.97
N ASP A 110 1.18 -3.93 18.14
CA ASP A 110 2.23 -3.99 19.18
C ASP A 110 3.42 -4.83 18.70
N ARG A 111 3.16 -5.93 18.00
CA ARG A 111 4.20 -6.75 17.38
C ARG A 111 4.96 -5.97 16.30
N LEU A 112 4.27 -5.25 15.43
CA LEU A 112 4.89 -4.40 14.41
C LEU A 112 5.80 -3.35 15.05
N ARG A 113 5.33 -2.67 16.09
CA ARG A 113 6.13 -1.68 16.84
C ARG A 113 7.40 -2.28 17.44
N GLN A 114 7.32 -3.49 17.99
CA GLN A 114 8.48 -4.20 18.53
C GLN A 114 9.50 -4.54 17.42
N LEU A 115 9.02 -5.08 16.29
CA LEU A 115 9.87 -5.44 15.17
C LEU A 115 10.55 -4.22 14.54
N THR A 116 9.81 -3.12 14.36
CA THR A 116 10.35 -1.88 13.77
C THR A 116 11.30 -1.13 14.69
N ALA A 117 11.27 -1.39 16.01
CA ALA A 117 12.23 -0.87 16.98
C ALA A 117 13.52 -1.70 17.07
N ASP A 118 13.63 -2.81 16.35
CA ASP A 118 14.82 -3.66 16.39
C ASP A 118 16.02 -2.95 15.72
N ARG A 119 17.10 -2.80 16.49
CA ARG A 119 18.33 -2.16 15.98
C ARG A 119 18.97 -2.89 14.80
N ARG A 120 18.67 -4.17 14.61
CA ARG A 120 19.14 -4.95 13.45
C ARG A 120 18.63 -4.40 12.14
N LEU A 121 17.42 -3.81 12.08
CA LEU A 121 16.93 -3.14 10.88
C LEU A 121 17.88 -2.07 10.39
N LEU A 122 18.45 -1.27 11.29
CA LEU A 122 19.42 -0.23 10.90
C LEU A 122 20.73 -0.86 10.38
N ALA A 123 21.18 -1.94 10.99
CA ALA A 123 22.36 -2.67 10.52
C ALA A 123 22.12 -3.32 9.15
N GLU A 124 20.94 -3.89 8.92
CA GLU A 124 20.53 -4.46 7.64
C GLU A 124 20.41 -3.39 6.54
N ALA A 125 19.97 -2.17 6.87
CA ALA A 125 19.90 -1.05 5.93
C ALA A 125 21.27 -0.56 5.44
N THR A 126 22.32 -0.78 6.22
CA THR A 126 23.70 -0.41 5.85
C THR A 126 24.44 -1.54 5.14
N ALA A 127 23.87 -2.75 5.10
CA ALA A 127 24.45 -3.88 4.40
C ALA A 127 24.33 -3.68 2.87
N THR A 128 25.39 -4.06 2.15
CA THR A 128 25.37 -4.02 0.69
C THR A 128 24.40 -5.09 0.18
N ALA A 129 23.41 -4.68 -0.61
CA ALA A 129 22.51 -5.62 -1.26
C ALA A 129 23.32 -6.55 -2.20
N THR A 130 23.17 -7.86 -2.01
CA THR A 130 23.77 -8.84 -2.90
C THR A 130 22.86 -9.02 -4.12
N ALA A 131 23.44 -8.93 -5.32
CA ALA A 131 22.69 -9.22 -6.53
C ALA A 131 22.25 -10.69 -6.52
N SER A 132 20.99 -10.94 -6.86
CA SER A 132 20.44 -12.29 -7.00
C SER A 132 20.33 -12.67 -8.47
N THR A 133 20.59 -13.95 -8.76
CA THR A 133 20.41 -14.55 -10.08
C THR A 133 19.12 -15.37 -10.18
N CYS A 134 18.32 -15.39 -9.13
CA CYS A 134 17.03 -16.09 -9.12
C CYS A 134 16.06 -15.50 -10.13
N SER A 135 15.58 -16.33 -11.05
CA SER A 135 14.44 -16.00 -11.89
C SER A 135 13.16 -16.06 -11.07
N ASP A 136 12.23 -15.17 -11.36
CA ASP A 136 10.89 -15.16 -10.75
C ASP A 136 10.85 -15.03 -9.22
N ALA A 137 11.94 -14.56 -8.61
CA ALA A 137 11.99 -14.27 -7.18
C ALA A 137 11.18 -13.02 -6.83
N PHE A 138 10.70 -12.96 -5.59
CA PHE A 138 10.14 -11.72 -5.05
C PHE A 138 11.24 -10.82 -4.52
N THR A 139 11.11 -9.53 -4.81
CA THR A 139 11.91 -8.48 -4.19
C THR A 139 11.05 -7.76 -3.18
N TYR A 140 11.55 -7.68 -1.96
CA TYR A 140 10.93 -6.93 -0.88
C TYR A 140 11.75 -5.69 -0.57
N GLN A 141 11.06 -4.55 -0.42
CA GLN A 141 11.63 -3.31 0.09
C GLN A 141 10.78 -2.83 1.26
N LEU A 142 11.42 -2.66 2.41
CA LEU A 142 10.80 -2.19 3.64
C LEU A 142 11.36 -0.83 4.01
N THR A 143 10.48 0.15 4.21
CA THR A 143 10.83 1.48 4.72
C THR A 143 10.14 1.71 6.06
N VAL A 144 10.91 2.05 7.10
CA VAL A 144 10.45 2.39 8.44
C VAL A 144 10.98 3.76 8.79
N GLY A 145 10.15 4.79 8.68
CA GLY A 145 10.59 6.18 8.78
C GLY A 145 11.68 6.51 7.75
N ALA A 146 12.90 6.79 8.21
CA ALA A 146 14.04 7.09 7.34
C ALA A 146 14.91 5.87 6.99
N VAL A 147 14.60 4.69 7.51
CA VAL A 147 15.38 3.47 7.32
C VAL A 147 14.76 2.64 6.20
N THR A 148 15.53 2.30 5.17
CA THR A 148 15.09 1.44 4.07
C THR A 148 16.00 0.22 3.99
N THR A 149 15.38 -0.96 3.96
CA THR A 149 16.03 -2.27 3.77
C THR A 149 15.43 -2.97 2.56
N SER A 150 16.18 -3.87 1.93
CA SER A 150 15.66 -4.66 0.83
C SER A 150 16.33 -6.02 0.73
N TYR A 151 15.63 -7.01 0.20
CA TYR A 151 16.19 -8.31 -0.14
C TYR A 151 15.40 -8.96 -1.29
N VAL A 152 16.06 -9.91 -1.95
CA VAL A 152 15.42 -10.81 -2.90
C VAL A 152 15.19 -12.14 -2.20
N ASP A 153 13.97 -12.65 -2.26
CA ASP A 153 13.61 -13.96 -1.68
C ASP A 153 14.05 -15.08 -2.61
N CYS A 154 15.26 -15.51 -2.42
CA CYS A 154 15.91 -16.58 -3.16
C CYS A 154 16.43 -17.65 -2.20
N PRO A 155 15.62 -18.68 -1.87
CA PRO A 155 15.95 -19.67 -0.86
C PRO A 155 17.23 -20.45 -1.13
N THR A 156 17.67 -20.52 -2.39
CA THR A 156 18.87 -21.26 -2.81
C THR A 156 20.15 -20.46 -2.70
N GLU A 157 20.08 -19.15 -2.58
CA GLU A 157 21.26 -18.29 -2.52
C GLU A 157 21.60 -17.86 -1.09
N HIS A 158 20.72 -17.13 -0.45
CA HIS A 158 20.97 -16.53 0.87
C HIS A 158 19.70 -16.50 1.73
N ALA A 159 19.87 -16.67 3.03
CA ALA A 159 18.80 -16.39 3.97
C ALA A 159 18.48 -14.88 3.98
N PRO A 160 17.20 -14.50 4.01
CA PRO A 160 16.83 -13.10 4.08
C PRO A 160 17.30 -12.42 5.37
N PRO A 161 17.51 -11.10 5.38
CA PRO A 161 17.83 -10.33 6.57
C PRO A 161 16.76 -10.53 7.64
N ALA A 162 17.14 -11.07 8.80
CA ALA A 162 16.17 -11.63 9.75
C ALA A 162 15.19 -10.61 10.34
N ALA A 163 15.65 -9.38 10.61
CA ALA A 163 14.78 -8.34 11.16
C ALA A 163 13.82 -7.82 10.09
N THR A 164 14.30 -7.58 8.87
CA THR A 164 13.46 -7.17 7.74
C THR A 164 12.44 -8.26 7.40
N ALA A 165 12.86 -9.51 7.29
CA ALA A 165 11.98 -10.63 6.97
C ALA A 165 10.85 -10.80 7.99
N ALA A 166 11.12 -10.60 9.28
CA ALA A 166 10.10 -10.70 10.33
C ALA A 166 9.00 -9.63 10.18
N VAL A 167 9.35 -8.42 9.76
CA VAL A 167 8.35 -7.36 9.47
C VAL A 167 7.57 -7.71 8.22
N VAL A 168 8.24 -8.15 7.16
CA VAL A 168 7.61 -8.55 5.89
C VAL A 168 6.61 -9.68 6.10
N GLU A 169 6.99 -10.71 6.86
CA GLU A 169 6.12 -11.85 7.19
C GLU A 169 4.86 -11.39 7.92
N LEU A 170 4.99 -10.56 8.96
CA LEU A 170 3.85 -10.02 9.69
C LEU A 170 2.91 -9.25 8.76
N LEU A 171 3.44 -8.29 7.98
CA LEU A 171 2.62 -7.46 7.11
C LEU A 171 1.93 -8.27 6.03
N THR A 172 2.62 -9.22 5.40
CA THR A 172 2.03 -10.11 4.40
C THR A 172 0.89 -10.94 5.00
N GLN A 173 1.09 -11.48 6.20
CA GLN A 173 0.07 -12.30 6.88
C GLN A 173 -1.21 -11.52 7.21
N VAL A 174 -1.10 -10.24 7.57
CA VAL A 174 -2.26 -9.45 8.04
C VAL A 174 -2.94 -8.63 6.93
N THR A 175 -2.33 -8.52 5.73
CA THR A 175 -2.87 -7.72 4.61
C THR A 175 -3.22 -8.55 3.36
N ASP A 176 -2.89 -9.82 3.28
CA ASP A 176 -3.30 -10.76 2.23
C ASP A 176 -4.63 -11.44 2.57
#